data_ee5ff5ddb430aaea4101fc6bd3e15af9
#
_entry.id   ee5ff5ddb430aaea4101fc6bd3e15af9
#
_cell.length_a   1.000
_cell.length_b   1.000
_cell.length_c   1.000
_cell.angle_alpha   90.00
_cell.angle_beta   90.00
_cell.angle_gamma   90.00
#
_symmetry.space_group_name_H-M   'P 1'
#
loop_
_entity.id
_entity.type
_entity.pdbx_description
1 polymer ?
#
loop_
_entity_poly.entity_id
_entity_poly.type
_entity_poly.pdbx_seq_one_letter_code
_entity_poly.pdbx_strand_id
1 'polypeptide(L)'
;MESCGQFERIVNDSGLIRIIRLTDEEIIGTKNSAGIIEKYFSMSQEDTTCLQDLSLGAGEMKVGDNYLCLHTLSDPEDLPSNVSTDCRYERLSTDRSDCRLSFAAPIGILLTCNHIVNQYLFIDDSAEILRKFEQTARNMHSLSRYSRSNQINREWIEEYLNEAHSKGLVSIRAHCNVMAWSDDREKLKRIKNDVGSQLALMEAKPRHNTVDVPTLFWAAIPGNAGDFPSEESFHTFIEQALCLFIGETSYKDSLSPFGIRMVDRLTGKPVHLDISDLPMKNGTITNRNKFILGPSGSGKSFFTNHMVRQYYEQGAHVLLVDTGNSYQGLCSLIHARTHGEDGIYFTYEEKDPIAFNPFYVEDGIFDIEKKESVKTLILTLWKRDDEPPTR
;
A
#
# COMPACT_ATOMS: atom_id res chain seq x y z
N MET A 1 -17.60 -1.73 23.32
CA MET A 1 -16.31 -1.01 23.41
C MET A 1 -15.16 -1.89 23.95
N GLU A 2 -15.38 -2.72 24.95
CA GLU A 2 -14.36 -3.61 25.54
C GLU A 2 -13.86 -4.66 24.53
N SER A 3 -14.76 -5.30 23.78
CA SER A 3 -14.44 -6.29 22.74
C SER A 3 -13.62 -5.70 21.58
N CYS A 4 -13.90 -4.46 21.16
CA CYS A 4 -13.13 -3.78 20.12
C CYS A 4 -11.68 -3.48 20.58
N GLY A 5 -11.50 -3.10 21.86
CA GLY A 5 -10.18 -2.87 22.42
C GLY A 5 -9.36 -4.15 22.61
N GLN A 6 -10.02 -5.27 22.86
CA GLN A 6 -9.39 -6.58 22.92
C GLN A 6 -8.95 -7.03 21.52
N PHE A 7 -9.82 -6.89 20.51
CA PHE A 7 -9.50 -7.20 19.10
C PHE A 7 -8.32 -6.38 18.60
N GLU A 8 -8.33 -5.05 18.83
CA GLU A 8 -7.23 -4.15 18.48
C GLU A 8 -5.90 -4.60 19.08
N ARG A 9 -5.89 -4.98 20.38
CA ARG A 9 -4.70 -5.49 21.05
C ARG A 9 -4.20 -6.79 20.42
N ILE A 10 -5.06 -7.77 20.22
CA ILE A 10 -4.69 -9.07 19.65
C ILE A 10 -4.06 -8.90 18.27
N VAL A 11 -4.66 -8.06 17.42
CA VAL A 11 -4.14 -7.82 16.07
C VAL A 11 -2.80 -7.09 16.10
N ASN A 12 -2.68 -6.05 16.93
CA ASN A 12 -1.42 -5.28 17.04
C ASN A 12 -0.28 -6.12 17.64
N ASP A 13 -0.59 -6.97 18.63
CA ASP A 13 0.39 -7.85 19.26
C ASP A 13 0.88 -8.96 18.31
N SER A 14 0.10 -9.30 17.28
CA SER A 14 0.52 -10.25 16.25
C SER A 14 1.73 -9.76 15.44
N GLY A 15 1.95 -8.46 15.36
CA GLY A 15 3.01 -7.82 14.57
C GLY A 15 2.83 -7.91 13.05
N LEU A 16 1.74 -8.52 12.57
CA LEU A 16 1.45 -8.67 11.14
C LEU A 16 0.75 -7.45 10.55
N ILE A 17 -0.20 -6.89 11.29
CA ILE A 17 -1.01 -5.74 10.87
C ILE A 17 -1.10 -4.78 12.06
N ARG A 18 -1.07 -3.49 11.81
CA ARG A 18 -1.31 -2.46 12.81
C ARG A 18 -2.67 -1.82 12.58
N ILE A 19 -3.55 -1.92 13.56
CA ILE A 19 -4.84 -1.23 13.59
C ILE A 19 -4.69 0.03 14.44
N ILE A 20 -5.18 1.15 13.92
CA ILE A 20 -5.20 2.44 14.60
C ILE A 20 -6.64 2.96 14.54
N ARG A 21 -7.16 3.36 15.70
CA ARG A 21 -8.47 4.03 15.76
C ARG A 21 -8.35 5.42 15.19
N LEU A 22 -9.32 5.77 14.36
CA LEU A 22 -9.45 7.14 13.89
C LEU A 22 -10.05 8.01 14.99
N THR A 23 -9.63 9.25 15.03
CA THR A 23 -10.25 10.30 15.86
C THR A 23 -11.52 10.82 15.23
N ASP A 24 -12.36 11.48 16.02
CA ASP A 24 -13.58 12.12 15.51
C ASP A 24 -13.27 13.15 14.41
N GLU A 25 -12.15 13.87 14.54
CA GLU A 25 -11.68 14.82 13.54
C GLU A 25 -11.26 14.17 12.23
N GLU A 26 -10.64 12.99 12.28
CA GLU A 26 -10.29 12.21 11.08
C GLU A 26 -11.53 11.62 10.40
N ILE A 27 -12.57 11.30 11.17
CA ILE A 27 -13.83 10.73 10.65
C ILE A 27 -14.70 11.84 10.04
N ILE A 28 -14.99 12.89 10.81
CA ILE A 28 -15.96 13.93 10.45
C ILE A 28 -15.29 15.05 9.63
N GLY A 29 -14.02 15.34 9.93
CA GLY A 29 -13.28 16.45 9.35
C GLY A 29 -13.21 17.68 10.26
N THR A 30 -12.45 18.65 9.81
CA THR A 30 -12.27 19.96 10.46
C THR A 30 -12.54 21.08 9.45
N LYS A 31 -12.56 22.33 9.90
CA LYS A 31 -12.74 23.48 8.99
C LYS A 31 -11.70 23.57 7.86
N ASN A 32 -10.53 22.95 8.05
CA ASN A 32 -9.39 23.06 7.13
C ASN A 32 -9.02 21.74 6.44
N SER A 33 -9.65 20.62 6.83
CA SER A 33 -9.32 19.30 6.29
C SER A 33 -10.57 18.42 6.28
N ALA A 34 -10.89 17.86 5.13
CA ALA A 34 -12.01 16.95 4.98
C ALA A 34 -11.78 15.63 5.71
N GLY A 35 -12.78 15.17 6.45
CA GLY A 35 -12.79 13.85 7.08
C GLY A 35 -13.02 12.71 6.09
N ILE A 36 -12.90 11.48 6.58
CA ILE A 36 -13.09 10.29 5.73
C ILE A 36 -14.52 10.20 5.16
N ILE A 37 -15.51 10.63 5.93
CA ILE A 37 -16.91 10.66 5.48
C ILE A 37 -17.10 11.70 4.38
N GLU A 38 -16.57 12.91 4.55
CA GLU A 38 -16.66 13.95 3.52
C GLU A 38 -15.93 13.53 2.24
N LYS A 39 -14.73 12.92 2.36
CA LYS A 39 -13.98 12.36 1.22
C LYS A 39 -14.75 11.27 0.50
N TYR A 40 -15.45 10.42 1.23
CA TYR A 40 -16.30 9.39 0.64
C TYR A 40 -17.43 10.01 -0.22
N PHE A 41 -18.11 11.03 0.28
CA PHE A 41 -19.18 11.71 -0.45
C PHE A 41 -18.67 12.63 -1.58
N SER A 42 -17.45 13.14 -1.48
CA SER A 42 -16.87 13.96 -2.55
C SER A 42 -16.29 13.13 -3.70
N MET A 43 -15.85 11.89 -3.41
CA MET A 43 -15.10 11.04 -4.35
C MET A 43 -13.94 11.75 -5.02
N SER A 44 -13.41 12.79 -4.36
CA SER A 44 -12.30 13.62 -4.81
C SER A 44 -11.03 13.27 -4.02
N GLN A 45 -9.88 13.47 -4.67
CA GLN A 45 -8.58 13.41 -4.01
C GLN A 45 -8.20 14.74 -3.37
N GLU A 46 -8.91 15.80 -3.67
CA GLU A 46 -8.69 17.13 -3.09
C GLU A 46 -9.35 17.21 -1.71
N ASP A 47 -8.73 17.97 -0.82
CA ASP A 47 -9.30 18.28 0.50
C ASP A 47 -10.45 19.29 0.34
N THR A 48 -11.62 18.79 -0.04
CA THR A 48 -12.83 19.59 -0.14
C THR A 48 -13.71 19.32 1.06
N THR A 49 -14.28 20.38 1.63
CA THR A 49 -15.24 20.31 2.74
C THR A 49 -16.69 20.33 2.28
N CYS A 50 -16.92 20.30 0.95
CA CYS A 50 -18.28 20.34 0.38
C CYS A 50 -18.76 18.94 0.04
N LEU A 51 -19.94 18.58 0.54
CA LEU A 51 -20.66 17.39 0.08
C LEU A 51 -21.15 17.63 -1.35
N GLN A 52 -21.11 16.58 -2.16
CA GLN A 52 -21.58 16.60 -3.53
C GLN A 52 -23.03 16.15 -3.62
N ASP A 53 -23.74 16.57 -4.67
CA ASP A 53 -25.09 16.12 -4.94
C ASP A 53 -25.11 14.63 -5.30
N LEU A 54 -26.07 13.90 -4.75
CA LEU A 54 -26.31 12.49 -5.06
C LEU A 54 -27.47 12.37 -6.03
N SER A 55 -27.23 11.78 -7.19
CA SER A 55 -28.27 11.46 -8.15
C SER A 55 -28.42 9.94 -8.28
N LEU A 56 -29.59 9.46 -7.91
CA LEU A 56 -29.95 8.05 -7.95
C LEU A 56 -30.88 7.83 -9.13
N GLY A 57 -30.34 7.55 -10.31
CA GLY A 57 -31.10 7.21 -11.50
C GLY A 57 -31.28 5.71 -11.65
N ALA A 58 -32.30 5.30 -12.43
CA ALA A 58 -32.51 3.90 -12.75
C ALA A 58 -31.30 3.33 -13.53
N GLY A 59 -30.51 2.51 -12.85
CA GLY A 59 -29.33 1.86 -13.43
C GLY A 59 -28.07 2.74 -13.50
N GLU A 60 -28.09 3.95 -12.97
CA GLU A 60 -26.93 4.84 -12.93
C GLU A 60 -26.95 5.66 -11.63
N MET A 61 -25.85 5.64 -10.92
CA MET A 61 -25.63 6.48 -9.75
C MET A 61 -24.54 7.51 -10.03
N LYS A 62 -24.73 8.72 -9.52
CA LYS A 62 -23.80 9.84 -9.66
C LYS A 62 -23.56 10.51 -8.32
N VAL A 63 -22.30 10.82 -8.04
CA VAL A 63 -21.89 11.63 -6.89
C VAL A 63 -21.15 12.85 -7.43
N GLY A 64 -21.78 14.02 -7.34
CA GLY A 64 -21.30 15.22 -8.02
C GLY A 64 -21.20 14.97 -9.53
N ASP A 65 -20.01 15.16 -10.08
CA ASP A 65 -19.73 14.90 -11.50
C ASP A 65 -19.30 13.46 -11.79
N ASN A 66 -19.07 12.63 -10.76
CA ASN A 66 -18.60 11.27 -10.93
C ASN A 66 -19.75 10.27 -11.14
N TYR A 67 -19.66 9.50 -12.21
CA TYR A 67 -20.50 8.34 -12.49
C TYR A 67 -19.91 7.10 -11.80
N LEU A 68 -20.73 6.30 -11.13
CA LEU A 68 -20.33 5.10 -10.41
C LEU A 68 -20.68 3.83 -11.17
N CYS A 69 -19.87 2.81 -10.95
CA CYS A 69 -20.20 1.43 -11.28
C CYS A 69 -19.84 0.52 -10.10
N LEU A 70 -20.60 -0.57 -9.96
CA LEU A 70 -20.45 -1.52 -8.88
C LEU A 70 -20.38 -2.95 -9.44
N HIS A 71 -19.38 -3.70 -8.98
CA HIS A 71 -19.26 -5.13 -9.20
C HIS A 71 -19.32 -5.84 -7.86
N THR A 72 -20.22 -6.80 -7.70
CA THR A 72 -20.44 -7.50 -6.44
C THR A 72 -20.09 -8.97 -6.54
N LEU A 73 -19.62 -9.53 -5.44
CA LEU A 73 -19.52 -10.94 -5.15
C LEU A 73 -20.48 -11.18 -3.96
N SER A 74 -21.70 -11.57 -4.27
CA SER A 74 -22.82 -11.65 -3.33
C SER A 74 -23.30 -13.08 -3.09
N ASP A 75 -22.74 -14.04 -3.83
CA ASP A 75 -23.13 -15.44 -3.80
C ASP A 75 -21.90 -16.33 -3.84
N PRO A 76 -21.92 -17.54 -3.22
CA PRO A 76 -20.83 -18.49 -3.33
C PRO A 76 -20.45 -18.87 -4.78
N GLU A 77 -21.43 -18.84 -5.72
CA GLU A 77 -21.19 -19.11 -7.13
C GLU A 77 -20.37 -18.01 -7.85
N ASP A 78 -20.31 -16.83 -7.27
CA ASP A 78 -19.53 -15.70 -7.78
C ASP A 78 -18.04 -15.81 -7.42
N LEU A 79 -17.73 -16.65 -6.41
CA LEU A 79 -16.39 -16.80 -5.88
C LEU A 79 -15.52 -17.75 -6.72
N PRO A 80 -14.20 -17.59 -6.70
CA PRO A 80 -13.29 -18.53 -7.33
C PRO A 80 -13.34 -19.90 -6.64
N SER A 81 -13.22 -20.96 -7.43
CA SER A 81 -13.20 -22.34 -6.91
C SER A 81 -11.94 -22.67 -6.13
N ASN A 82 -10.84 -21.97 -6.42
CA ASN A 82 -9.55 -22.11 -5.76
C ASN A 82 -8.90 -20.77 -5.52
N VAL A 83 -8.16 -20.66 -4.42
CA VAL A 83 -7.38 -19.47 -4.09
C VAL A 83 -5.91 -19.87 -4.00
N SER A 84 -5.07 -19.27 -4.82
CA SER A 84 -3.62 -19.43 -4.71
C SER A 84 -3.07 -18.55 -3.60
N THR A 85 -2.31 -19.14 -2.69
CA THR A 85 -1.55 -18.42 -1.66
C THR A 85 -0.19 -17.96 -2.16
N ASP A 86 0.21 -18.34 -3.37
CA ASP A 86 1.48 -18.07 -4.00
C ASP A 86 1.28 -17.36 -5.35
N CYS A 87 0.85 -16.12 -5.29
CA CYS A 87 0.61 -15.29 -6.47
C CYS A 87 1.88 -14.58 -6.89
N ARG A 88 2.68 -15.20 -7.74
CA ARG A 88 3.84 -14.58 -8.36
C ARG A 88 3.38 -13.61 -9.45
N TYR A 89 3.81 -12.35 -9.35
CA TYR A 89 3.52 -11.35 -10.36
C TYR A 89 4.63 -11.32 -11.42
N GLU A 90 4.42 -12.04 -12.52
CA GLU A 90 5.43 -12.28 -13.55
C GLU A 90 5.96 -10.99 -14.19
N ARG A 91 5.12 -9.97 -14.34
CA ARG A 91 5.51 -8.69 -14.97
C ARG A 91 6.67 -7.99 -14.25
N LEU A 92 6.82 -8.19 -12.94
CA LEU A 92 7.87 -7.57 -12.12
C LEU A 92 8.80 -8.57 -11.47
N SER A 93 8.59 -9.87 -11.70
CA SER A 93 9.50 -10.92 -11.24
C SER A 93 10.67 -11.08 -12.20
N THR A 94 11.81 -11.53 -11.67
CA THR A 94 13.03 -11.81 -12.43
C THR A 94 13.59 -13.15 -12.00
N ASP A 95 14.60 -13.66 -12.70
CA ASP A 95 15.30 -14.91 -12.32
C ASP A 95 15.95 -14.85 -10.94
N ARG A 96 16.12 -13.65 -10.38
CA ARG A 96 16.82 -13.41 -9.11
C ARG A 96 15.91 -12.87 -8.00
N SER A 97 14.70 -12.46 -8.31
CA SER A 97 13.77 -11.91 -7.32
C SER A 97 12.32 -12.13 -7.74
N ASP A 98 11.54 -12.71 -6.86
CA ASP A 98 10.11 -12.85 -7.03
C ASP A 98 9.37 -11.63 -6.48
N CYS A 99 8.48 -11.08 -7.29
CA CYS A 99 7.47 -10.13 -6.84
C CYS A 99 6.19 -10.93 -6.58
N ARG A 100 5.82 -11.08 -5.30
CA ARG A 100 4.63 -11.80 -4.87
C ARG A 100 3.60 -10.82 -4.39
N LEU A 101 2.35 -11.09 -4.69
CA LEU A 101 1.20 -10.26 -4.33
C LEU A 101 0.15 -11.12 -3.62
N SER A 102 -0.75 -10.49 -2.88
CA SER A 102 -1.94 -11.17 -2.36
C SER A 102 -2.86 -11.60 -3.50
N PHE A 103 -3.68 -12.59 -3.24
CA PHE A 103 -4.65 -13.09 -4.22
C PHE A 103 -5.58 -11.97 -4.73
N ALA A 104 -5.99 -11.06 -3.85
CA ALA A 104 -6.89 -9.96 -4.18
C ALA A 104 -6.21 -8.70 -4.75
N ALA A 105 -4.88 -8.71 -4.95
CA ALA A 105 -4.15 -7.58 -5.54
C ALA A 105 -4.72 -7.10 -6.90
N PRO A 106 -5.25 -7.97 -7.79
CA PRO A 106 -5.86 -7.52 -9.05
C PRO A 106 -6.98 -6.50 -8.88
N ILE A 107 -7.84 -6.65 -7.88
CA ILE A 107 -8.94 -5.71 -7.61
C ILE A 107 -8.54 -4.56 -6.67
N GLY A 108 -7.34 -4.58 -6.15
CA GLY A 108 -6.78 -3.53 -5.30
C GLY A 108 -5.75 -2.70 -6.03
N ILE A 109 -4.49 -2.93 -5.69
CA ILE A 109 -3.36 -2.09 -6.13
C ILE A 109 -3.11 -2.11 -7.65
N LEU A 110 -3.53 -3.15 -8.36
CA LEU A 110 -3.32 -3.26 -9.81
C LEU A 110 -4.39 -2.56 -10.64
N LEU A 111 -5.52 -2.17 -10.06
CA LEU A 111 -6.51 -1.32 -10.74
C LEU A 111 -5.96 0.12 -10.88
N THR A 112 -6.00 0.64 -12.11
CA THR A 112 -5.48 1.98 -12.43
C THR A 112 -6.55 3.08 -12.43
N CYS A 113 -7.75 2.78 -11.93
CA CYS A 113 -8.86 3.71 -11.82
C CYS A 113 -9.11 4.15 -10.37
N ASN A 114 -9.92 5.17 -10.18
CA ASN A 114 -10.46 5.51 -8.87
C ASN A 114 -11.44 4.44 -8.44
N HIS A 115 -11.19 3.78 -7.31
CA HIS A 115 -12.04 2.71 -6.81
C HIS A 115 -11.93 2.55 -5.30
N ILE A 116 -12.94 1.90 -4.74
CA ILE A 116 -12.99 1.42 -3.35
C ILE A 116 -13.32 -0.06 -3.39
N VAL A 117 -12.55 -0.87 -2.69
CA VAL A 117 -12.89 -2.26 -2.42
C VAL A 117 -13.50 -2.35 -1.04
N ASN A 118 -14.75 -2.80 -0.96
CA ASN A 118 -15.44 -3.02 0.29
C ASN A 118 -15.50 -4.52 0.57
N GLN A 119 -14.98 -4.93 1.70
CA GLN A 119 -15.07 -6.29 2.21
C GLN A 119 -15.81 -6.28 3.53
N TYR A 120 -16.91 -7.02 3.60
CA TYR A 120 -17.73 -7.16 4.80
C TYR A 120 -17.58 -8.56 5.38
N LEU A 121 -17.34 -8.63 6.66
CA LEU A 121 -17.25 -9.86 7.45
C LEU A 121 -18.19 -9.71 8.64
N PHE A 122 -19.33 -10.42 8.59
CA PHE A 122 -20.32 -10.42 9.66
C PHE A 122 -20.12 -11.66 10.53
N ILE A 123 -19.57 -11.44 11.71
CA ILE A 123 -19.28 -12.51 12.68
C ILE A 123 -20.54 -12.76 13.52
N ASP A 124 -21.37 -13.66 13.04
CA ASP A 124 -22.60 -14.12 13.70
C ASP A 124 -22.30 -15.33 14.61
N ASP A 125 -23.30 -15.84 15.32
CA ASP A 125 -23.19 -17.11 16.06
C ASP A 125 -23.06 -18.29 15.09
N SER A 126 -21.84 -18.77 14.88
CA SER A 126 -21.52 -19.89 13.99
C SER A 126 -22.32 -21.15 14.33
N ALA A 127 -22.54 -21.45 15.62
CA ALA A 127 -23.30 -22.62 16.04
C ALA A 127 -24.78 -22.51 15.66
N GLU A 128 -25.34 -21.29 15.71
CA GLU A 128 -26.73 -21.05 15.25
C GLU A 128 -26.84 -21.18 13.72
N ILE A 129 -25.87 -20.67 12.96
CA ILE A 129 -25.82 -20.79 11.51
C ILE A 129 -25.77 -22.25 11.08
N LEU A 130 -24.83 -23.03 11.64
CA LEU A 130 -24.68 -24.45 11.31
C LEU A 130 -25.94 -25.24 11.65
N ARG A 131 -26.59 -24.94 12.76
CA ARG A 131 -27.88 -25.56 13.15
C ARG A 131 -29.00 -25.25 12.16
N LYS A 132 -29.08 -24.02 11.65
CA LYS A 132 -30.02 -23.64 10.58
C LYS A 132 -29.77 -24.42 9.30
N PHE A 133 -28.50 -24.60 8.91
CA PHE A 133 -28.12 -25.40 7.76
C PHE A 133 -28.44 -26.89 7.93
N GLU A 134 -28.21 -27.47 9.09
CA GLU A 134 -28.64 -28.84 9.39
C GLU A 134 -30.16 -29.01 9.25
N GLN A 135 -30.95 -28.05 9.75
CA GLN A 135 -32.39 -28.10 9.61
C GLN A 135 -32.82 -27.97 8.14
N THR A 136 -32.16 -27.10 7.38
CA THR A 136 -32.44 -26.92 5.95
C THR A 136 -32.08 -28.20 5.18
N ALA A 137 -30.95 -28.85 5.46
CA ALA A 137 -30.58 -30.11 4.84
C ALA A 137 -31.63 -31.23 5.09
N ARG A 138 -32.12 -31.30 6.35
CA ARG A 138 -33.19 -32.25 6.70
C ARG A 138 -34.50 -31.97 5.94
N ASN A 139 -34.90 -30.71 5.82
CA ASN A 139 -36.08 -30.31 5.06
C ASN A 139 -35.93 -30.61 3.56
N MET A 140 -34.76 -30.34 2.99
CA MET A 140 -34.46 -30.64 1.59
C MET A 140 -34.38 -32.15 1.28
N HIS A 141 -34.09 -32.98 2.27
CA HIS A 141 -34.07 -34.44 2.09
C HIS A 141 -35.46 -34.97 1.63
N SER A 142 -36.54 -34.44 2.16
CA SER A 142 -37.90 -34.79 1.75
C SER A 142 -38.23 -34.23 0.36
N LEU A 143 -37.69 -33.07 0.00
CA LEU A 143 -37.98 -32.37 -1.26
C LEU A 143 -37.04 -32.78 -2.42
N SER A 144 -35.92 -33.40 -2.12
CA SER A 144 -34.92 -33.86 -3.13
C SER A 144 -35.48 -34.88 -4.14
N ARG A 145 -36.52 -35.62 -3.74
CA ARG A 145 -37.19 -36.57 -4.64
C ARG A 145 -37.97 -35.89 -5.77
N TYR A 146 -38.30 -34.62 -5.63
CA TYR A 146 -39.14 -33.89 -6.56
C TYR A 146 -38.37 -32.88 -7.43
N SER A 147 -37.14 -32.54 -7.05
CA SER A 147 -36.36 -31.56 -7.78
C SER A 147 -34.86 -31.88 -7.69
N ARG A 148 -34.20 -31.91 -8.84
CA ARG A 148 -32.73 -32.08 -8.92
C ARG A 148 -31.98 -30.89 -8.29
N SER A 149 -32.55 -29.69 -8.38
CA SER A 149 -32.00 -28.50 -7.74
C SER A 149 -31.95 -28.67 -6.22
N ASN A 150 -33.03 -29.17 -5.61
CA ASN A 150 -33.05 -29.43 -4.17
C ASN A 150 -32.05 -30.51 -3.74
N GLN A 151 -31.80 -31.48 -4.60
CA GLN A 151 -30.78 -32.49 -4.36
C GLN A 151 -29.37 -31.87 -4.37
N ILE A 152 -29.05 -31.07 -5.36
CA ILE A 152 -27.75 -30.36 -5.47
C ILE A 152 -27.53 -29.43 -4.29
N ASN A 153 -28.53 -28.61 -3.96
CA ASN A 153 -28.44 -27.67 -2.82
C ASN A 153 -28.24 -28.42 -1.49
N ARG A 154 -28.88 -29.58 -1.33
CA ARG A 154 -28.67 -30.42 -0.16
C ARG A 154 -27.25 -30.95 -0.10
N GLU A 155 -26.71 -31.44 -1.20
CA GLU A 155 -25.34 -31.96 -1.29
C GLU A 155 -24.31 -30.87 -0.92
N TRP A 156 -24.49 -29.63 -1.40
CA TRP A 156 -23.66 -28.47 -1.03
C TRP A 156 -23.75 -28.13 0.46
N ILE A 157 -24.95 -28.13 1.04
CA ILE A 157 -25.11 -27.85 2.47
C ILE A 157 -24.45 -28.95 3.31
N GLU A 158 -24.59 -30.23 2.94
CA GLU A 158 -23.96 -31.36 3.61
C GLU A 158 -22.43 -31.28 3.54
N GLU A 159 -21.89 -30.89 2.38
CA GLU A 159 -20.45 -30.67 2.19
C GLU A 159 -19.95 -29.52 3.08
N TYR A 160 -20.65 -28.39 3.09
CA TYR A 160 -20.35 -27.24 3.95
C TYR A 160 -20.34 -27.62 5.44
N LEU A 161 -21.34 -28.37 5.90
CA LEU A 161 -21.44 -28.82 7.28
C LEU A 161 -20.30 -29.79 7.63
N ASN A 162 -19.99 -30.73 6.72
CA ASN A 162 -18.89 -31.67 6.91
C ASN A 162 -17.54 -30.94 7.02
N GLU A 163 -17.31 -29.94 6.20
CA GLU A 163 -16.09 -29.14 6.26
C GLU A 163 -16.01 -28.32 7.55
N ALA A 164 -17.09 -27.68 7.94
CA ALA A 164 -17.18 -26.91 9.19
C ALA A 164 -16.85 -27.76 10.42
N HIS A 165 -17.50 -28.95 10.53
CA HIS A 165 -17.30 -29.83 11.69
C HIS A 165 -15.95 -30.56 11.68
N SER A 166 -15.48 -31.01 10.51
CA SER A 166 -14.22 -31.76 10.44
C SER A 166 -12.98 -30.92 10.68
N LYS A 167 -13.02 -29.66 10.27
CA LYS A 167 -11.90 -28.73 10.41
C LYS A 167 -12.08 -27.71 11.53
N GLY A 168 -13.25 -27.69 12.20
CA GLY A 168 -13.56 -26.72 13.26
C GLY A 168 -13.62 -25.26 12.74
N LEU A 169 -14.10 -25.05 11.51
CA LEU A 169 -14.12 -23.72 10.87
C LEU A 169 -15.26 -22.86 11.41
N VAL A 170 -15.02 -21.55 11.47
CA VAL A 170 -16.00 -20.56 11.91
C VAL A 170 -16.82 -20.06 10.73
N SER A 171 -18.11 -20.39 10.74
CA SER A 171 -19.07 -19.90 9.75
C SER A 171 -19.40 -18.43 9.98
N ILE A 172 -19.31 -17.62 8.93
CA ILE A 172 -19.63 -16.20 8.93
C ILE A 172 -20.48 -15.84 7.71
N ARG A 173 -21.03 -14.63 7.68
CA ARG A 173 -21.52 -14.04 6.44
C ARG A 173 -20.47 -13.08 5.88
N ALA A 174 -20.31 -13.07 4.57
CA ALA A 174 -19.37 -12.19 3.89
C ALA A 174 -19.98 -11.55 2.64
N HIS A 175 -19.38 -10.46 2.22
CA HIS A 175 -19.65 -9.81 0.95
C HIS A 175 -18.39 -9.09 0.49
N CYS A 176 -18.18 -9.01 -0.81
CA CYS A 176 -17.10 -8.21 -1.39
C CYS A 176 -17.64 -7.47 -2.60
N ASN A 177 -17.30 -6.19 -2.70
CA ASN A 177 -17.61 -5.42 -3.90
C ASN A 177 -16.51 -4.45 -4.27
N VAL A 178 -16.47 -4.10 -5.55
CA VAL A 178 -15.59 -3.07 -6.10
C VAL A 178 -16.47 -1.96 -6.66
N MET A 179 -16.37 -0.80 -6.03
CA MET A 179 -17.00 0.43 -6.48
C MET A 179 -15.97 1.29 -7.19
N ALA A 180 -16.22 1.62 -8.45
CA ALA A 180 -15.29 2.45 -9.23
C ALA A 180 -16.06 3.61 -9.88
N TRP A 181 -15.35 4.72 -10.16
CA TRP A 181 -15.98 5.91 -10.68
C TRP A 181 -15.10 6.71 -11.64
N SER A 182 -15.75 7.54 -12.44
CA SER A 182 -15.11 8.52 -13.32
C SER A 182 -16.07 9.68 -13.59
N ASP A 183 -15.50 10.86 -13.83
CA ASP A 183 -16.19 12.04 -14.34
C ASP A 183 -16.59 11.91 -15.82
N ASP A 184 -15.94 11.01 -16.55
CA ASP A 184 -16.18 10.72 -17.96
C ASP A 184 -16.91 9.39 -18.14
N ARG A 185 -18.10 9.45 -18.75
CA ARG A 185 -18.96 8.28 -19.01
C ARG A 185 -18.33 7.25 -19.94
N GLU A 186 -17.51 7.68 -20.91
CA GLU A 186 -16.82 6.75 -21.81
C GLU A 186 -15.64 6.08 -21.11
N LYS A 187 -14.95 6.80 -20.23
CA LYS A 187 -13.92 6.19 -19.35
C LYS A 187 -14.57 5.19 -18.40
N LEU A 188 -15.73 5.50 -17.83
CA LEU A 188 -16.42 4.58 -16.93
C LEU A 188 -16.72 3.23 -17.61
N LYS A 189 -17.10 3.21 -18.89
CA LYS A 189 -17.30 1.97 -19.64
C LYS A 189 -16.04 1.12 -19.70
N ARG A 190 -14.87 1.76 -19.90
CA ARG A 190 -13.58 1.06 -19.89
C ARG A 190 -13.26 0.53 -18.48
N ILE A 191 -13.44 1.36 -17.47
CA ILE A 191 -13.24 0.99 -16.06
C ILE A 191 -14.10 -0.22 -15.68
N LYS A 192 -15.37 -0.25 -16.11
CA LYS A 192 -16.25 -1.42 -15.91
C LYS A 192 -15.64 -2.70 -16.45
N ASN A 193 -15.13 -2.64 -17.68
CA ASN A 193 -14.51 -3.79 -18.33
C ASN A 193 -13.19 -4.18 -17.64
N ASP A 194 -12.40 -3.19 -17.21
CA ASP A 194 -11.13 -3.43 -16.51
C ASP A 194 -11.37 -4.11 -15.17
N VAL A 195 -12.32 -3.61 -14.35
CA VAL A 195 -12.69 -4.24 -13.08
C VAL A 195 -13.21 -5.66 -13.30
N GLY A 196 -14.11 -5.85 -14.28
CA GLY A 196 -14.60 -7.18 -14.63
C GLY A 196 -13.49 -8.13 -15.07
N SER A 197 -12.52 -7.64 -15.85
CA SER A 197 -11.37 -8.42 -16.30
C SER A 197 -10.44 -8.81 -15.14
N GLN A 198 -10.20 -7.91 -14.18
CA GLN A 198 -9.39 -8.21 -12.99
C GLN A 198 -10.06 -9.25 -12.10
N LEU A 199 -11.39 -9.16 -11.91
CA LEU A 199 -12.15 -10.18 -11.20
C LEU A 199 -12.13 -11.53 -11.92
N ALA A 200 -12.23 -11.53 -13.25
CA ALA A 200 -12.13 -12.75 -14.05
C ALA A 200 -10.74 -13.40 -13.98
N LEU A 201 -9.66 -12.59 -13.87
CA LEU A 201 -8.31 -13.13 -13.62
C LEU A 201 -8.19 -13.85 -12.27
N MET A 202 -9.02 -13.48 -11.31
CA MET A 202 -9.15 -14.19 -10.03
C MET A 202 -10.10 -15.39 -10.10
N GLU A 203 -10.59 -15.75 -11.29
CA GLU A 203 -11.63 -16.77 -11.50
C GLU A 203 -12.97 -16.46 -10.82
N ALA A 204 -13.16 -15.21 -10.39
CA ALA A 204 -14.44 -14.73 -9.86
C ALA A 204 -15.41 -14.36 -10.99
N LYS A 205 -16.71 -14.53 -10.72
CA LYS A 205 -17.81 -14.22 -11.65
C LYS A 205 -18.63 -13.04 -11.11
N PRO A 206 -18.15 -11.81 -11.24
CA PRO A 206 -18.82 -10.67 -10.62
C PRO A 206 -20.18 -10.44 -11.23
N ARG A 207 -21.14 -10.07 -10.38
CA ARG A 207 -22.42 -9.53 -10.80
C ARG A 207 -22.26 -8.02 -11.03
N HIS A 208 -22.70 -7.56 -12.18
CA HIS A 208 -22.86 -6.15 -12.42
C HIS A 208 -24.18 -5.71 -11.78
N ASN A 209 -24.11 -5.21 -10.56
CA ASN A 209 -25.30 -4.77 -9.84
C ASN A 209 -25.65 -3.31 -10.22
N THR A 210 -26.91 -3.08 -10.59
CA THR A 210 -27.41 -1.76 -10.92
C THR A 210 -28.57 -1.34 -10.02
N VAL A 211 -29.23 -2.29 -9.36
CA VAL A 211 -30.40 -2.05 -8.52
C VAL A 211 -30.01 -1.68 -7.10
N ASP A 212 -29.06 -2.41 -6.53
CA ASP A 212 -28.64 -2.26 -5.13
C ASP A 212 -27.48 -1.29 -4.94
N VAL A 213 -27.03 -0.63 -6.02
CA VAL A 213 -25.94 0.37 -5.96
C VAL A 213 -26.19 1.43 -4.89
N PRO A 214 -27.37 2.05 -4.78
CA PRO A 214 -27.63 3.04 -3.74
C PRO A 214 -27.52 2.45 -2.33
N THR A 215 -28.07 1.26 -2.11
CA THR A 215 -28.08 0.61 -0.79
C THR A 215 -26.67 0.23 -0.37
N LEU A 216 -25.90 -0.37 -1.29
CA LEU A 216 -24.50 -0.74 -1.04
C LEU A 216 -23.59 0.48 -0.91
N PHE A 217 -23.87 1.57 -1.63
CA PHE A 217 -23.18 2.84 -1.45
C PHE A 217 -23.38 3.38 -0.04
N TRP A 218 -24.61 3.40 0.47
CA TRP A 218 -24.91 3.85 1.83
C TRP A 218 -24.28 2.94 2.89
N ALA A 219 -24.34 1.63 2.70
CA ALA A 219 -23.73 0.66 3.61
C ALA A 219 -22.19 0.77 3.65
N ALA A 220 -21.55 1.28 2.58
CA ALA A 220 -20.11 1.44 2.49
C ALA A 220 -19.57 2.73 3.15
N ILE A 221 -20.45 3.60 3.63
CA ILE A 221 -20.04 4.75 4.43
C ILE A 221 -19.33 4.22 5.70
N PRO A 222 -18.12 4.71 6.03
CA PRO A 222 -17.41 4.30 7.23
C PRO A 222 -18.28 4.41 8.49
N GLY A 223 -18.48 3.29 9.16
CA GLY A 223 -19.35 3.18 10.34
C GLY A 223 -20.80 2.77 10.06
N ASN A 224 -21.26 2.69 8.81
CA ASN A 224 -22.65 2.39 8.46
C ASN A 224 -22.91 0.93 8.01
N ALA A 225 -22.02 0.00 8.33
CA ALA A 225 -22.20 -1.41 7.98
C ALA A 225 -23.49 -2.05 8.54
N GLY A 226 -24.14 -1.40 9.52
CA GLY A 226 -25.43 -1.84 10.06
C GLY A 226 -26.59 -1.80 9.07
N ASP A 227 -26.51 -0.95 8.05
CA ASP A 227 -27.52 -0.81 6.99
C ASP A 227 -27.27 -1.76 5.80
N PHE A 228 -26.32 -2.67 5.94
CA PHE A 228 -25.96 -3.60 4.86
C PHE A 228 -27.12 -4.58 4.60
N PRO A 229 -27.59 -4.74 3.33
CA PRO A 229 -28.66 -5.66 2.98
C PRO A 229 -28.22 -7.12 3.17
N SER A 230 -28.91 -7.85 4.03
CA SER A 230 -28.53 -9.23 4.40
C SER A 230 -28.56 -10.20 3.21
N GLU A 231 -29.43 -9.96 2.24
CA GLU A 231 -29.58 -10.75 0.99
C GLU A 231 -28.37 -10.63 0.05
N GLU A 232 -27.57 -9.57 0.17
CA GLU A 232 -26.33 -9.41 -0.59
C GLU A 232 -25.14 -10.09 0.08
N SER A 233 -25.35 -10.79 1.20
CA SER A 233 -24.30 -11.55 1.89
C SER A 233 -24.44 -13.05 1.66
N PHE A 234 -23.31 -13.74 1.59
CA PHE A 234 -23.25 -15.19 1.47
C PHE A 234 -22.57 -15.82 2.69
N HIS A 235 -22.93 -17.07 3.00
CA HIS A 235 -22.26 -17.82 4.06
C HIS A 235 -20.95 -18.43 3.56
N THR A 236 -19.91 -18.29 4.35
CA THR A 236 -18.59 -18.86 4.09
C THR A 236 -17.83 -19.04 5.41
N PHE A 237 -16.59 -19.49 5.35
CA PHE A 237 -15.70 -19.56 6.51
C PHE A 237 -14.78 -18.33 6.55
N ILE A 238 -14.39 -17.92 7.78
CA ILE A 238 -13.58 -16.72 7.97
C ILE A 238 -12.25 -16.79 7.21
N GLU A 239 -11.63 -17.96 7.16
CA GLU A 239 -10.39 -18.21 6.45
C GLU A 239 -10.54 -17.97 4.94
N GLN A 240 -11.65 -18.41 4.36
CA GLN A 240 -11.96 -18.22 2.94
C GLN A 240 -12.24 -16.75 2.62
N ALA A 241 -13.05 -16.10 3.47
CA ALA A 241 -13.34 -14.68 3.29
C ALA A 241 -12.09 -13.82 3.36
N LEU A 242 -11.16 -14.12 4.28
CA LEU A 242 -9.89 -13.39 4.42
C LEU A 242 -8.96 -13.53 3.21
N CYS A 243 -9.16 -14.52 2.34
CA CYS A 243 -8.40 -14.63 1.09
C CYS A 243 -8.64 -13.46 0.13
N LEU A 244 -9.76 -12.75 0.27
CA LEU A 244 -10.05 -11.53 -0.49
C LEU A 244 -9.48 -10.26 0.15
N PHE A 245 -8.76 -10.38 1.27
CA PHE A 245 -8.11 -9.24 1.90
C PHE A 245 -6.92 -8.76 1.07
N ILE A 246 -6.88 -7.45 0.82
CA ILE A 246 -5.80 -6.82 0.06
C ILE A 246 -4.71 -6.42 1.04
N GLY A 247 -3.58 -7.10 0.99
CA GLY A 247 -2.43 -6.85 1.87
C GLY A 247 -1.54 -5.70 1.40
N GLU A 248 -1.58 -5.36 0.13
CA GLU A 248 -0.79 -4.30 -0.46
C GLU A 248 -1.45 -2.94 -0.24
N THR A 249 -0.63 -1.96 0.13
CA THR A 249 -1.06 -0.57 0.28
C THR A 249 -0.18 0.36 -0.53
N SER A 250 -0.73 1.48 -0.99
CA SER A 250 0.06 2.55 -1.57
C SER A 250 0.88 3.23 -0.47
N TYR A 251 2.16 3.43 -0.72
CA TYR A 251 3.00 4.23 0.18
C TYR A 251 2.49 5.68 0.22
N LYS A 252 2.56 6.27 1.41
CA LYS A 252 2.30 7.70 1.58
C LYS A 252 3.61 8.47 1.44
N ASP A 253 3.53 9.66 0.88
CA ASP A 253 4.64 10.60 0.84
C ASP A 253 5.08 10.99 2.25
N SER A 254 6.38 11.18 2.44
CA SER A 254 6.90 11.78 3.65
C SER A 254 6.53 13.26 3.70
N LEU A 255 5.98 13.71 4.82
CA LEU A 255 5.68 15.12 5.07
C LEU A 255 6.96 15.88 5.43
N SER A 256 7.89 15.95 4.50
CA SER A 256 9.18 16.62 4.64
C SER A 256 9.52 17.35 3.33
N PRO A 257 10.08 18.56 3.39
CA PRO A 257 10.52 19.26 2.19
C PRO A 257 11.77 18.63 1.55
N PHE A 258 12.54 17.87 2.35
CA PHE A 258 13.77 17.22 1.92
C PHE A 258 13.60 15.71 1.80
N GLY A 259 14.09 15.12 0.72
CA GLY A 259 13.99 13.67 0.52
C GLY A 259 14.30 13.27 -0.92
N ILE A 260 14.01 12.02 -1.22
CA ILE A 260 14.21 11.44 -2.55
C ILE A 260 12.87 11.06 -3.17
N ARG A 261 12.76 11.30 -4.47
CA ARG A 261 11.61 10.87 -5.27
C ARG A 261 11.91 9.51 -5.87
N MET A 262 11.01 8.60 -5.63
CA MET A 262 11.03 7.25 -6.17
C MET A 262 9.71 6.98 -6.88
N VAL A 263 9.57 5.80 -7.44
CA VAL A 263 8.33 5.37 -8.08
C VAL A 263 7.93 4.05 -7.45
N ASP A 264 6.68 3.94 -7.03
CA ASP A 264 6.12 2.67 -6.59
C ASP A 264 6.18 1.65 -7.73
N ARG A 265 6.72 0.48 -7.42
CA ARG A 265 7.03 -0.54 -8.43
C ARG A 265 5.78 -1.12 -9.10
N LEU A 266 4.68 -1.19 -8.39
CA LEU A 266 3.45 -1.81 -8.84
C LEU A 266 2.55 -0.82 -9.59
N THR A 267 2.35 0.33 -8.98
CA THR A 267 1.39 1.32 -9.48
C THR A 267 2.00 2.35 -10.42
N GLY A 268 3.34 2.49 -10.41
CA GLY A 268 4.03 3.54 -11.16
C GLY A 268 3.84 4.95 -10.57
N LYS A 269 3.21 5.06 -9.40
CA LYS A 269 2.99 6.35 -8.74
C LYS A 269 4.30 6.92 -8.20
N PRO A 270 4.57 8.23 -8.37
CA PRO A 270 5.70 8.86 -7.71
C PRO A 270 5.48 8.90 -6.20
N VAL A 271 6.53 8.63 -5.44
CA VAL A 271 6.54 8.64 -3.97
C VAL A 271 7.72 9.47 -3.50
N HIS A 272 7.46 10.43 -2.61
CA HIS A 272 8.50 11.22 -1.96
C HIS A 272 8.86 10.61 -0.61
N LEU A 273 10.14 10.30 -0.40
CA LEU A 273 10.64 9.62 0.79
C LEU A 273 11.76 10.42 1.45
N ASP A 274 11.55 10.84 2.68
CA ASP A 274 12.62 11.31 3.56
C ASP A 274 13.17 10.12 4.36
N ILE A 275 14.40 9.73 4.02
CA ILE A 275 15.11 8.62 4.67
C ILE A 275 16.12 9.09 5.72
N SER A 276 16.09 10.36 6.09
CA SER A 276 17.09 11.00 6.96
C SER A 276 16.47 11.80 8.09
N ASP A 277 15.82 12.91 7.76
CA ASP A 277 15.44 13.93 8.75
C ASP A 277 14.13 13.60 9.45
N LEU A 278 13.10 13.21 8.71
CA LEU A 278 11.81 12.85 9.30
C LEU A 278 11.90 11.59 10.20
N PRO A 279 12.57 10.51 9.80
CA PRO A 279 12.78 9.36 10.68
C PRO A 279 13.57 9.69 11.94
N MET A 280 14.56 10.59 11.85
CA MET A 280 15.31 11.05 13.01
C MET A 280 14.44 11.93 13.94
N LYS A 281 13.66 12.85 13.38
CA LYS A 281 12.72 13.69 14.12
C LYS A 281 11.65 12.85 14.85
N ASN A 282 11.19 11.80 14.23
CA ASN A 282 10.21 10.87 14.79
C ASN A 282 10.82 9.84 15.77
N GLY A 283 12.15 9.88 16.00
CA GLY A 283 12.83 8.93 16.88
C GLY A 283 12.95 7.51 16.32
N THR A 284 12.66 7.30 15.03
CA THR A 284 12.78 5.99 14.36
C THR A 284 14.24 5.59 14.18
N ILE A 285 15.12 6.57 13.94
CA ILE A 285 16.56 6.41 13.82
C ILE A 285 17.30 7.37 14.75
N THR A 286 18.51 7.01 15.17
CA THR A 286 19.35 7.80 16.08
C THR A 286 20.39 8.66 15.36
N ASN A 287 20.69 8.36 14.09
CA ASN A 287 21.63 9.09 13.25
C ASN A 287 21.22 9.00 11.78
N ARG A 288 21.87 9.81 10.93
CA ARG A 288 21.61 9.84 9.48
C ARG A 288 22.51 8.91 8.66
N ASN A 289 23.34 8.11 9.31
CA ASN A 289 24.24 7.18 8.63
C ASN A 289 23.44 6.13 7.85
N LYS A 290 23.90 5.79 6.65
CA LYS A 290 23.26 4.82 5.77
C LYS A 290 24.26 3.76 5.35
N PHE A 291 23.85 2.51 5.43
CA PHE A 291 24.61 1.38 4.93
C PHE A 291 23.84 0.72 3.80
N ILE A 292 24.43 0.70 2.59
CA ILE A 292 23.80 0.16 1.39
C ILE A 292 24.51 -1.14 1.01
N LEU A 293 23.86 -2.27 1.20
CA LEU A 293 24.37 -3.60 0.92
C LEU A 293 23.65 -4.21 -0.28
N GLY A 294 24.40 -4.92 -1.11
CA GLY A 294 23.85 -5.68 -2.23
C GLY A 294 24.97 -6.35 -3.04
N PRO A 295 24.70 -7.46 -3.74
CA PRO A 295 25.63 -8.12 -4.62
C PRO A 295 26.04 -7.24 -5.82
N SER A 296 27.04 -7.65 -6.56
CA SER A 296 27.41 -6.99 -7.83
C SER A 296 26.23 -7.02 -8.80
N GLY A 297 25.97 -5.91 -9.50
CA GLY A 297 24.87 -5.78 -10.44
C GLY A 297 23.48 -5.55 -9.80
N SER A 298 23.36 -5.41 -8.48
CA SER A 298 22.09 -5.17 -7.79
C SER A 298 21.54 -3.74 -7.90
N GLY A 299 22.30 -2.82 -8.52
CA GLY A 299 21.89 -1.43 -8.68
C GLY A 299 22.32 -0.49 -7.56
N LYS A 300 23.22 -0.88 -6.65
CA LYS A 300 23.72 0.00 -5.57
C LYS A 300 24.18 1.36 -6.07
N SER A 301 25.12 1.36 -7.02
CA SER A 301 25.68 2.61 -7.57
C SER A 301 24.63 3.43 -8.31
N PHE A 302 23.68 2.78 -8.98
CA PHE A 302 22.56 3.46 -9.63
C PHE A 302 21.67 4.18 -8.61
N PHE A 303 21.27 3.48 -7.56
CA PHE A 303 20.49 4.06 -6.47
C PHE A 303 21.22 5.20 -5.78
N THR A 304 22.51 5.02 -5.48
CA THR A 304 23.31 6.06 -4.82
C THR A 304 23.48 7.30 -5.70
N ASN A 305 23.74 7.13 -7.00
CA ASN A 305 23.76 8.25 -7.95
C ASN A 305 22.44 9.01 -7.97
N HIS A 306 21.32 8.29 -7.98
CA HIS A 306 19.97 8.89 -7.93
C HIS A 306 19.75 9.70 -6.64
N MET A 307 20.11 9.14 -5.49
CA MET A 307 20.03 9.80 -4.19
C MET A 307 20.91 11.05 -4.13
N VAL A 308 22.18 10.93 -4.51
CA VAL A 308 23.15 12.04 -4.53
C VAL A 308 22.68 13.17 -5.41
N ARG A 309 22.21 12.85 -6.63
CA ARG A 309 21.66 13.84 -7.55
C ARG A 309 20.52 14.62 -6.92
N GLN A 310 19.56 13.94 -6.31
CA GLN A 310 18.39 14.59 -5.72
C GLN A 310 18.75 15.42 -4.49
N TYR A 311 19.68 14.97 -3.68
CA TYR A 311 20.19 15.77 -2.56
C TYR A 311 20.91 17.02 -3.03
N TYR A 312 21.74 16.92 -4.07
CA TYR A 312 22.36 18.07 -4.70
C TYR A 312 21.33 19.07 -5.24
N GLU A 313 20.31 18.60 -5.97
CA GLU A 313 19.23 19.42 -6.51
C GLU A 313 18.43 20.16 -5.39
N GLN A 314 18.46 19.66 -4.16
CA GLN A 314 17.85 20.26 -2.97
C GLN A 314 18.82 21.14 -2.17
N GLY A 315 20.01 21.42 -2.70
CA GLY A 315 21.00 22.32 -2.10
C GLY A 315 21.94 21.66 -1.10
N ALA A 316 22.02 20.32 -1.05
CA ALA A 316 22.97 19.64 -0.21
C ALA A 316 24.39 19.68 -0.81
N HIS A 317 25.39 19.99 0.04
CA HIS A 317 26.78 19.79 -0.31
C HIS A 317 27.16 18.32 -0.21
N VAL A 318 27.72 17.75 -1.29
CA VAL A 318 28.02 16.32 -1.37
C VAL A 318 29.50 16.13 -1.65
N LEU A 319 30.17 15.36 -0.79
CA LEU A 319 31.52 14.89 -0.99
C LEU A 319 31.49 13.37 -1.23
N LEU A 320 32.09 12.93 -2.34
CA LEU A 320 32.11 11.52 -2.73
C LEU A 320 33.54 11.00 -2.72
N VAL A 321 33.75 9.82 -2.12
CA VAL A 321 34.98 9.05 -2.26
C VAL A 321 34.61 7.73 -2.92
N ASP A 322 35.13 7.51 -4.12
CA ASP A 322 34.77 6.36 -4.95
C ASP A 322 36.02 5.63 -5.47
N THR A 323 36.02 4.32 -5.41
CA THR A 323 37.08 3.49 -5.94
C THR A 323 36.81 2.92 -7.33
N GLY A 324 35.56 3.12 -7.84
CA GLY A 324 35.07 2.46 -9.05
C GLY A 324 34.66 3.37 -10.20
N ASN A 325 34.90 4.67 -10.13
CA ASN A 325 34.49 5.70 -11.11
C ASN A 325 33.00 5.74 -11.40
N SER A 326 32.18 5.27 -10.44
CA SER A 326 30.73 5.13 -10.61
C SER A 326 29.98 6.46 -10.67
N TYR A 327 30.60 7.56 -10.17
CA TYR A 327 29.97 8.88 -10.06
C TYR A 327 30.51 9.90 -11.06
N GLN A 328 31.51 9.54 -11.89
CA GLN A 328 32.12 10.44 -12.87
C GLN A 328 31.08 11.04 -13.83
N GLY A 329 30.13 10.23 -14.31
CA GLY A 329 29.06 10.70 -15.19
C GLY A 329 28.13 11.73 -14.55
N LEU A 330 27.81 11.53 -13.25
CA LEU A 330 27.00 12.50 -12.50
C LEU A 330 27.76 13.82 -12.27
N CYS A 331 29.03 13.74 -11.87
CA CYS A 331 29.88 14.92 -11.71
C CYS A 331 30.00 15.70 -13.03
N SER A 332 30.26 15.02 -14.14
CA SER A 332 30.34 15.65 -15.46
C SER A 332 29.03 16.32 -15.88
N LEU A 333 27.90 15.72 -15.56
CA LEU A 333 26.60 16.31 -15.84
C LEU A 333 26.36 17.60 -15.03
N ILE A 334 26.67 17.56 -13.73
CA ILE A 334 26.55 18.72 -12.83
C ILE A 334 27.50 19.81 -13.29
N HIS A 335 28.75 19.49 -13.58
CA HIS A 335 29.78 20.43 -14.09
C HIS A 335 29.33 21.15 -15.36
N ALA A 336 28.75 20.41 -16.31
CA ALA A 336 28.25 21.01 -17.54
C ALA A 336 27.04 21.92 -17.30
N ARG A 337 26.19 21.58 -16.31
CA ARG A 337 24.98 22.36 -15.95
C ARG A 337 25.27 23.62 -15.17
N THR A 338 26.33 23.62 -14.35
CA THR A 338 26.74 24.72 -13.49
C THR A 338 27.84 25.58 -14.12
N HIS A 339 28.14 25.38 -15.41
CA HIS A 339 29.22 26.08 -16.12
C HIS A 339 30.60 25.94 -15.45
N GLY A 340 30.81 24.83 -14.77
CA GLY A 340 32.10 24.52 -14.14
C GLY A 340 32.22 24.87 -12.66
N GLU A 341 31.17 25.44 -12.07
CA GLU A 341 31.19 25.81 -10.64
C GLU A 341 31.14 24.60 -9.73
N ASP A 342 30.29 23.61 -10.05
CA ASP A 342 30.11 22.39 -9.27
C ASP A 342 30.49 21.14 -10.09
N GLY A 343 30.34 19.96 -9.50
CA GLY A 343 30.59 18.70 -10.16
C GLY A 343 32.08 18.46 -10.42
N ILE A 344 32.92 18.91 -9.49
CA ILE A 344 34.38 18.74 -9.59
C ILE A 344 34.71 17.26 -9.36
N TYR A 345 35.50 16.70 -10.26
CA TYR A 345 35.92 15.30 -10.19
C TYR A 345 37.46 15.20 -10.21
N PHE A 346 38.03 14.59 -9.19
CA PHE A 346 39.45 14.35 -9.09
C PHE A 346 39.74 12.86 -9.17
N THR A 347 40.78 12.50 -9.92
CA THR A 347 41.37 11.16 -9.85
C THR A 347 42.74 11.28 -9.19
N TYR A 348 42.99 10.45 -8.17
CA TYR A 348 44.31 10.41 -7.56
C TYR A 348 45.30 9.66 -8.48
N GLU A 349 46.37 10.31 -8.84
CA GLU A 349 47.50 9.73 -9.54
C GLU A 349 48.80 10.10 -8.80
N GLU A 350 49.77 9.16 -8.69
CA GLU A 350 51.07 9.43 -8.06
C GLU A 350 51.79 10.64 -8.67
N LYS A 351 51.60 10.88 -9.96
CA LYS A 351 52.21 11.97 -10.71
C LYS A 351 51.49 13.31 -10.59
N ASP A 352 50.22 13.25 -10.21
CA ASP A 352 49.33 14.42 -10.02
C ASP A 352 48.52 14.24 -8.75
N PRO A 353 49.12 14.34 -7.57
CA PRO A 353 48.46 14.13 -6.29
C PRO A 353 47.44 15.24 -6.01
N ILE A 354 46.33 14.86 -5.43
CA ILE A 354 45.32 15.82 -4.93
C ILE A 354 45.98 16.66 -3.82
N ALA A 355 46.15 17.95 -4.06
CA ALA A 355 46.73 18.88 -3.10
C ALA A 355 45.63 19.84 -2.59
N PHE A 356 45.57 20.01 -1.29
CA PHE A 356 44.69 21.00 -0.65
C PHE A 356 45.40 21.65 0.53
N ASN A 357 45.02 22.89 0.85
CA ASN A 357 45.55 23.58 2.01
C ASN A 357 44.67 23.32 3.24
N PRO A 358 45.07 22.43 4.19
CA PRO A 358 44.25 22.15 5.37
C PRO A 358 44.11 23.36 6.31
N PHE A 359 44.94 24.38 6.17
CA PHE A 359 44.90 25.61 6.98
C PHE A 359 44.10 26.74 6.32
N TYR A 360 43.52 26.50 5.14
CA TYR A 360 42.66 27.50 4.49
C TYR A 360 41.47 27.81 5.38
N VAL A 361 41.20 29.09 5.59
CA VAL A 361 40.02 29.61 6.31
C VAL A 361 39.35 30.64 5.45
N GLU A 362 38.04 30.50 5.33
CA GLU A 362 37.15 31.48 4.74
C GLU A 362 36.99 32.59 5.79
N ASP A 363 36.97 33.84 5.39
CA ASP A 363 36.83 35.02 6.29
C ASP A 363 37.92 35.21 7.36
N GLY A 364 39.06 34.49 7.29
CA GLY A 364 40.19 34.63 8.22
C GLY A 364 39.92 34.17 9.65
N ILE A 365 38.80 33.52 9.93
CA ILE A 365 38.45 33.01 11.26
C ILE A 365 38.83 31.53 11.38
N PHE A 366 39.80 31.28 12.26
CA PHE A 366 40.25 29.90 12.58
C PHE A 366 39.46 29.42 13.82
N ASP A 367 38.26 28.89 13.60
CA ASP A 367 37.34 28.47 14.67
C ASP A 367 37.80 27.18 15.39
N ILE A 368 37.03 26.74 16.39
CA ILE A 368 37.34 25.56 17.20
C ILE A 368 37.21 24.28 16.35
N GLU A 369 36.21 24.19 15.48
CA GLU A 369 35.94 23.05 14.62
C GLU A 369 37.09 22.86 13.62
N LYS A 370 37.55 23.93 12.98
CA LYS A 370 38.71 23.91 12.08
C LYS A 370 39.97 23.52 12.81
N LYS A 371 40.20 24.00 14.05
CA LYS A 371 41.36 23.63 14.89
C LYS A 371 41.37 22.12 15.18
N GLU A 372 40.21 21.55 15.59
CA GLU A 372 40.15 20.11 15.88
C GLU A 372 40.27 19.26 14.61
N SER A 373 39.74 19.70 13.47
CA SER A 373 39.89 19.03 12.19
C SER A 373 41.37 18.98 11.74
N VAL A 374 42.07 20.11 11.82
CA VAL A 374 43.52 20.19 11.48
C VAL A 374 44.35 19.37 12.45
N LYS A 375 44.05 19.43 13.73
CA LYS A 375 44.73 18.63 14.76
C LYS A 375 44.55 17.12 14.50
N THR A 376 43.34 16.70 14.20
CA THR A 376 43.00 15.31 13.85
C THR A 376 43.79 14.87 12.61
N LEU A 377 43.82 15.70 11.56
CA LEU A 377 44.59 15.43 10.35
C LEU A 377 46.09 15.24 10.65
N ILE A 378 46.68 16.16 11.42
CA ILE A 378 48.10 16.07 11.79
C ILE A 378 48.39 14.81 12.62
N LEU A 379 47.50 14.50 13.57
CA LEU A 379 47.64 13.28 14.38
C LEU A 379 47.54 12.03 13.54
N THR A 380 46.61 11.96 12.58
CA THR A 380 46.48 10.81 11.68
C THR A 380 47.66 10.63 10.75
N LEU A 381 48.28 11.73 10.30
CA LEU A 381 49.51 11.69 9.47
C LEU A 381 50.73 11.34 10.25
N TRP A 382 50.80 11.67 11.55
CA TRP A 382 52.01 11.52 12.36
C TRP A 382 52.06 10.25 13.18
N LYS A 383 50.88 9.71 13.57
CA LYS A 383 50.77 8.48 14.37
C LYS A 383 50.36 7.29 13.55
N ARG A 384 50.87 6.12 13.93
CA ARG A 384 50.37 4.84 13.44
C ARG A 384 49.09 4.47 14.18
N ASP A 385 48.22 3.66 13.55
CA ASP A 385 46.92 3.25 14.10
C ASP A 385 47.01 2.50 15.44
N ASP A 386 48.20 1.90 15.73
CA ASP A 386 48.48 1.15 16.95
C ASP A 386 49.13 1.99 18.08
N GLU A 387 49.40 3.27 17.85
CA GLU A 387 49.99 4.15 18.86
C GLU A 387 48.89 4.84 19.71
N PRO A 388 48.95 4.73 21.06
CA PRO A 388 47.97 5.37 21.93
C PRO A 388 48.01 6.90 21.80
N PRO A 389 46.86 7.59 21.94
CA PRO A 389 46.82 9.04 21.90
C PRO A 389 47.66 9.60 23.05
N THR A 390 48.70 10.35 22.74
CA THR A 390 49.45 11.14 23.75
C THR A 390 48.61 12.35 24.17
N ARG A 391 48.52 12.57 25.48
CA ARG A 391 47.90 13.75 26.08
C ARG A 391 48.59 15.04 25.68
#